data_9d6f2bd2dd5b747496aca921a8dd5cb4
#
_entry.id   9d6f2bd2dd5b747496aca921a8dd5cb4
#
_cell.length_a   1.000
_cell.length_b   1.000
_cell.length_c   1.000
_cell.angle_alpha   90.00
_cell.angle_beta   90.00
_cell.angle_gamma   90.00
#
_symmetry.space_group_name_H-M   'P 1'
#
loop_
_entity.id
_entity.type
_entity.pdbx_description
1 polymer ?
#
loop_
_entity_poly.entity_id
_entity_poly.type
_entity_poly.pdbx_seq_one_letter_code
_entity_poly.pdbx_strand_id
1 'polypeptide(L)'
;MSNTTSRSAPVSQKERVTSLDLIRGIAILGILPMNALTWGFNDFAGYSNVRAVGTEQPFDWVIGIASKLFIEQKMMALFSLLFGVGVVIFWERAGSKTAHPNWLSLWRFALLFVIGTIHAAIWFGDVLTAYAISAPIVLLVHRRSPKVLMAVGVGLVVIGSLSAALVQIGVNNGSFSIGEYWVPGGTPLLESDLLAWFYADAILRSVGLMLIGVSLYRLGIVQGTRPRDLYKKMAVWGLGAGLLLTCIGIAIHIIDCWSERTALTGHIPLGLGTIPMALGYLGVIVLWKNDASKLQQRLQAAGRMAMTNYLSQTALGLFTLAVLAEQFDLTRTIIFVWILLIWALQLWWSPWWLQRFRFGPAEWLWRCGTYRSRQQFRRSTR
;
A
#
# COMPACT_ATOMS: atom_id res chain seq x y z
N MET A 1 -8.82 48.82 0.77
CA MET A 1 -9.04 47.54 1.47
C MET A 1 -8.37 46.45 0.67
N SER A 2 -7.12 46.11 1.01
CA SER A 2 -6.34 45.10 0.31
C SER A 2 -6.74 43.69 0.81
N ASN A 3 -7.45 42.95 -0.01
CA ASN A 3 -7.79 41.55 0.20
C ASN A 3 -6.51 40.70 0.05
N THR A 4 -5.74 40.58 1.12
CA THR A 4 -4.67 39.57 1.19
C THR A 4 -5.32 38.19 1.36
N THR A 5 -5.60 37.53 0.26
CA THR A 5 -5.88 36.08 0.25
C THR A 5 -4.74 35.38 0.95
N SER A 6 -4.96 34.91 2.17
CA SER A 6 -3.98 34.11 2.91
C SER A 6 -3.69 32.83 2.14
N ARG A 7 -2.53 32.79 1.47
CA ARG A 7 -2.06 31.59 0.76
C ARG A 7 -1.95 30.45 1.77
N SER A 8 -2.67 29.37 1.54
CA SER A 8 -2.62 28.16 2.35
C SER A 8 -1.20 27.60 2.36
N ALA A 9 -0.52 27.62 3.52
CA ALA A 9 0.85 27.14 3.67
C ALA A 9 0.89 25.69 4.15
N PRO A 10 1.92 24.91 3.79
CA PRO A 10 2.12 23.54 4.28
C PRO A 10 2.33 23.51 5.79
N VAL A 11 2.05 22.34 6.39
CA VAL A 11 2.17 22.09 7.84
C VAL A 11 3.58 22.31 8.36
N SER A 12 3.70 22.97 9.51
CA SER A 12 4.97 23.11 10.22
C SER A 12 5.51 21.76 10.73
N GLN A 13 6.82 21.67 10.94
CA GLN A 13 7.47 20.42 11.38
C GLN A 13 7.04 20.01 12.81
N LYS A 14 6.63 20.98 13.65
CA LYS A 14 6.16 20.76 15.03
C LYS A 14 4.77 20.12 15.13
N GLU A 15 3.94 20.22 14.08
CA GLU A 15 2.57 19.68 14.05
C GLU A 15 2.48 18.28 13.43
N ARG A 16 3.59 17.65 13.11
CA ARG A 16 3.62 16.32 12.49
C ARG A 16 3.51 15.22 13.51
N VAL A 17 2.64 14.26 13.21
CA VAL A 17 2.55 12.99 13.95
C VAL A 17 3.63 12.05 13.44
N THR A 18 4.74 11.94 14.14
CA THR A 18 5.93 11.14 13.73
C THR A 18 5.61 9.64 13.57
N SER A 19 4.61 9.13 14.33
CA SER A 19 4.15 7.75 14.19
C SER A 19 3.58 7.45 12.81
N LEU A 20 2.81 8.39 12.22
CA LEU A 20 2.24 8.22 10.87
C LEU A 20 3.32 8.12 9.79
N ASP A 21 4.38 8.94 9.90
CA ASP A 21 5.49 8.91 8.94
C ASP A 21 6.31 7.62 9.09
N LEU A 22 6.49 7.11 10.33
CA LEU A 22 7.16 5.83 10.59
C LEU A 22 6.39 4.65 9.97
N ILE A 23 5.09 4.56 10.25
CA ILE A 23 4.24 3.48 9.73
C ILE A 23 4.21 3.54 8.19
N ARG A 24 4.08 4.74 7.61
CA ARG A 24 4.12 4.92 6.15
C ARG A 24 5.45 4.51 5.53
N GLY A 25 6.58 4.80 6.21
CA GLY A 25 7.90 4.39 5.76
C GLY A 25 8.07 2.88 5.73
N ILE A 26 7.60 2.18 6.76
CA ILE A 26 7.61 0.71 6.80
C ILE A 26 6.70 0.15 5.69
N ALA A 27 5.49 0.69 5.54
CA ALA A 27 4.54 0.21 4.56
C ALA A 27 5.05 0.39 3.12
N ILE A 28 5.63 1.55 2.76
CA ILE A 28 6.11 1.80 1.39
C ILE A 28 7.33 0.93 1.04
N LEU A 29 8.22 0.69 1.99
CA LEU A 29 9.31 -0.26 1.79
C LEU A 29 8.77 -1.70 1.69
N GLY A 30 7.77 -2.06 2.50
CA GLY A 30 7.14 -3.37 2.46
C GLY A 30 6.28 -3.64 1.21
N ILE A 31 5.87 -2.63 0.45
CA ILE A 31 5.19 -2.80 -0.84
C ILE A 31 6.19 -3.21 -1.95
N LEU A 32 7.44 -2.78 -1.86
CA LEU A 32 8.46 -3.08 -2.86
C LEU A 32 8.60 -4.57 -3.20
N PRO A 33 8.66 -5.52 -2.22
CA PRO A 33 8.77 -6.95 -2.54
C PRO A 33 7.64 -7.49 -3.40
N MET A 34 6.43 -6.96 -3.26
CA MET A 34 5.29 -7.37 -4.09
C MET A 34 5.49 -6.95 -5.55
N ASN A 35 5.87 -5.67 -5.73
CA ASN A 35 6.04 -5.09 -7.06
C ASN A 35 7.29 -5.63 -7.75
N ALA A 36 8.36 -5.90 -7.01
CA ALA A 36 9.61 -6.44 -7.57
C ALA A 36 9.43 -7.80 -8.26
N LEU A 37 8.50 -8.64 -7.76
CA LEU A 37 8.20 -9.93 -8.39
C LEU A 37 7.60 -9.76 -9.80
N THR A 38 6.73 -8.77 -10.00
CA THR A 38 6.13 -8.52 -11.32
C THR A 38 7.13 -7.95 -12.31
N TRP A 39 8.11 -7.18 -11.86
CA TRP A 39 9.19 -6.68 -12.74
C TRP A 39 10.25 -7.75 -13.01
N GLY A 40 10.59 -8.56 -11.99
CA GLY A 40 11.66 -9.56 -12.09
C GLY A 40 11.24 -10.83 -12.81
N PHE A 41 9.97 -11.18 -12.82
CA PHE A 41 9.47 -12.34 -13.55
C PHE A 41 8.76 -11.98 -14.85
N ASN A 42 8.51 -10.69 -15.07
CA ASN A 42 7.73 -10.19 -16.22
C ASN A 42 6.40 -10.94 -16.41
N ASP A 43 5.82 -11.44 -15.31
CA ASP A 43 4.63 -12.28 -15.27
C ASP A 43 3.92 -12.10 -13.93
N PHE A 44 2.59 -12.00 -13.96
CA PHE A 44 1.79 -11.82 -12.75
C PHE A 44 1.71 -13.09 -11.90
N ALA A 45 1.85 -14.28 -12.52
CA ALA A 45 1.88 -15.56 -11.82
C ALA A 45 3.05 -15.65 -10.83
N GLY A 46 4.19 -15.03 -11.13
CA GLY A 46 5.31 -14.96 -10.20
C GLY A 46 4.98 -14.26 -8.87
N TYR A 47 4.03 -13.34 -8.88
CA TYR A 47 3.50 -12.70 -7.67
C TYR A 47 2.45 -13.57 -6.96
N SER A 48 1.43 -14.06 -7.67
CA SER A 48 0.27 -14.72 -7.05
C SER A 48 0.53 -16.18 -6.69
N ASN A 49 1.30 -16.92 -7.50
CA ASN A 49 1.60 -18.33 -7.38
C ASN A 49 3.09 -18.55 -7.08
N VAL A 50 3.43 -18.95 -5.84
CA VAL A 50 4.83 -19.16 -5.44
C VAL A 50 5.51 -20.25 -6.28
N ARG A 51 4.75 -21.29 -6.70
CA ARG A 51 5.28 -22.42 -7.47
C ARG A 51 5.51 -22.09 -8.95
N ALA A 52 4.90 -21.02 -9.46
CA ALA A 52 4.88 -20.76 -10.90
C ALA A 52 6.27 -20.52 -11.49
N VAL A 53 7.07 -19.65 -10.87
CA VAL A 53 8.41 -19.26 -11.36
C VAL A 53 9.35 -18.92 -10.21
N GLY A 54 10.66 -19.06 -10.45
CA GLY A 54 11.71 -18.57 -9.56
C GLY A 54 11.81 -19.32 -8.24
N THR A 55 11.58 -20.64 -8.25
CA THR A 55 11.63 -21.52 -7.07
C THR A 55 12.54 -22.75 -7.30
N GLU A 56 13.62 -22.55 -8.02
CA GLU A 56 14.57 -23.61 -8.37
C GLU A 56 15.37 -24.09 -7.15
N GLN A 57 15.61 -23.19 -6.18
CA GLN A 57 16.35 -23.49 -4.97
C GLN A 57 15.44 -23.53 -3.72
N PRO A 58 15.76 -24.34 -2.70
CA PRO A 58 14.97 -24.38 -1.46
C PRO A 58 14.81 -23.01 -0.79
N PHE A 59 15.79 -22.12 -0.89
CA PHE A 59 15.75 -20.79 -0.30
C PHE A 59 14.73 -19.88 -1.01
N ASP A 60 14.49 -20.06 -2.29
CA ASP A 60 13.47 -19.34 -3.04
C ASP A 60 12.06 -19.62 -2.50
N TRP A 61 11.78 -20.86 -2.12
CA TRP A 61 10.55 -21.24 -1.43
C TRP A 61 10.39 -20.52 -0.09
N VAL A 62 11.48 -20.46 0.69
CA VAL A 62 11.45 -19.74 1.98
C VAL A 62 11.10 -18.27 1.76
N ILE A 63 11.71 -17.60 0.77
CA ILE A 63 11.43 -16.20 0.43
C ILE A 63 9.98 -16.06 -0.03
N GLY A 64 9.50 -16.93 -0.92
CA GLY A 64 8.13 -16.87 -1.45
C GLY A 64 7.08 -17.03 -0.35
N ILE A 65 7.20 -18.05 0.49
CA ILE A 65 6.29 -18.29 1.61
C ILE A 65 6.39 -17.19 2.65
N ALA A 66 7.59 -16.73 3.00
CA ALA A 66 7.77 -15.61 3.94
C ALA A 66 7.12 -14.31 3.40
N SER A 67 7.24 -14.03 2.10
CA SER A 67 6.57 -12.91 1.45
C SER A 67 5.04 -13.03 1.58
N LYS A 68 4.47 -14.20 1.32
CA LYS A 68 3.03 -14.44 1.50
C LYS A 68 2.59 -14.30 2.96
N LEU A 69 3.38 -14.81 3.91
CA LEU A 69 3.07 -14.73 5.34
C LEU A 69 3.07 -13.30 5.87
N PHE A 70 4.08 -12.51 5.53
CA PHE A 70 4.36 -11.26 6.22
C PHE A 70 4.17 -9.99 5.38
N ILE A 71 4.22 -10.08 4.06
CA ILE A 71 4.33 -8.90 3.18
C ILE A 71 3.12 -8.75 2.28
N GLU A 72 2.83 -9.77 1.47
CA GLU A 72 1.83 -9.72 0.41
C GLU A 72 0.47 -9.22 0.92
N GLN A 73 -0.07 -8.19 0.28
CA GLN A 73 -1.29 -7.46 0.63
C GLN A 73 -1.31 -6.81 2.04
N LYS A 74 -0.51 -7.27 3.01
CA LYS A 74 -0.50 -6.75 4.39
C LYS A 74 0.12 -5.35 4.44
N MET A 75 1.20 -5.14 3.70
CA MET A 75 1.85 -3.83 3.64
C MET A 75 1.02 -2.83 2.84
N MET A 76 0.35 -3.28 1.78
CA MET A 76 -0.62 -2.47 1.06
C MET A 76 -1.82 -2.12 1.95
N ALA A 77 -2.32 -3.08 2.76
CA ALA A 77 -3.38 -2.81 3.72
C ALA A 77 -2.98 -1.74 4.75
N LEU A 78 -1.78 -1.85 5.31
CA LEU A 78 -1.24 -0.86 6.24
C LEU A 78 -1.11 0.54 5.58
N PHE A 79 -0.67 0.58 4.33
CA PHE A 79 -0.56 1.83 3.57
C PHE A 79 -1.93 2.43 3.26
N SER A 80 -2.91 1.60 2.85
CA SER A 80 -4.31 2.03 2.59
C SER A 80 -4.97 2.63 3.83
N LEU A 81 -4.79 2.00 5.01
CA LEU A 81 -5.24 2.55 6.29
C LEU A 81 -4.72 3.98 6.49
N LEU A 82 -3.42 4.19 6.29
CA LEU A 82 -2.79 5.49 6.47
C LEU A 82 -3.16 6.50 5.38
N PHE A 83 -3.49 6.05 4.18
CA PHE A 83 -3.97 6.93 3.13
C PHE A 83 -5.33 7.52 3.51
N GLY A 84 -6.26 6.71 4.03
CA GLY A 84 -7.54 7.17 4.58
C GLY A 84 -7.38 8.20 5.71
N VAL A 85 -6.45 7.96 6.64
CA VAL A 85 -6.06 8.94 7.66
C VAL A 85 -5.56 10.23 7.02
N GLY A 86 -4.73 10.13 6.00
CA GLY A 86 -4.20 11.28 5.25
C GLY A 86 -5.28 12.12 4.57
N VAL A 87 -6.34 11.48 4.05
CA VAL A 87 -7.51 12.16 3.46
C VAL A 87 -8.19 13.04 4.50
N VAL A 88 -8.47 12.51 5.69
CA VAL A 88 -9.17 13.23 6.76
C VAL A 88 -8.30 14.34 7.33
N ILE A 89 -7.03 14.07 7.64
CA ILE A 89 -6.09 15.08 8.13
C ILE A 89 -5.95 16.24 7.13
N PHE A 90 -5.88 15.93 5.84
CA PHE A 90 -5.81 16.96 4.81
C PHE A 90 -7.09 17.82 4.79
N TRP A 91 -8.26 17.17 4.82
CA TRP A 91 -9.56 17.84 4.82
C TRP A 91 -9.75 18.74 6.06
N GLU A 92 -9.44 18.25 7.26
CA GLU A 92 -9.51 19.02 8.51
C GLU A 92 -8.65 20.30 8.44
N ARG A 93 -7.41 20.15 7.95
CA ARG A 93 -6.48 21.28 7.78
C ARG A 93 -6.87 22.22 6.65
N ALA A 94 -7.50 21.73 5.60
CA ALA A 94 -8.03 22.58 4.54
C ALA A 94 -9.19 23.44 5.08
N GLY A 95 -10.06 22.87 5.93
CA GLY A 95 -11.18 23.59 6.55
C GLY A 95 -10.78 24.77 7.40
N SER A 96 -9.58 24.77 8.00
CA SER A 96 -9.04 25.92 8.73
C SER A 96 -8.48 27.03 7.82
N LYS A 97 -8.34 26.79 6.50
CA LYS A 97 -7.65 27.68 5.56
C LYS A 97 -8.45 28.10 4.34
N THR A 98 -9.55 27.42 4.03
CA THR A 98 -10.43 27.72 2.91
C THR A 98 -11.88 27.42 3.23
N ALA A 99 -12.79 28.20 2.64
CA ALA A 99 -14.23 27.97 2.73
C ALA A 99 -14.68 26.68 2.00
N HIS A 100 -13.86 26.15 1.11
CA HIS A 100 -14.20 25.01 0.23
C HIS A 100 -13.25 23.82 0.40
N PRO A 101 -13.12 23.19 1.60
CA PRO A 101 -12.18 22.10 1.85
C PRO A 101 -12.49 20.86 1.03
N ASN A 102 -13.76 20.57 0.74
CA ASN A 102 -14.16 19.44 -0.11
C ASN A 102 -13.63 19.61 -1.53
N TRP A 103 -13.80 20.80 -2.12
CA TRP A 103 -13.32 21.07 -3.48
C TRP A 103 -11.80 20.94 -3.59
N LEU A 104 -11.07 21.49 -2.62
CA LEU A 104 -9.62 21.38 -2.59
C LEU A 104 -9.17 19.92 -2.44
N SER A 105 -9.90 19.12 -1.67
CA SER A 105 -9.62 17.68 -1.52
C SER A 105 -9.90 16.93 -2.82
N LEU A 106 -11.03 17.16 -3.47
CA LEU A 106 -11.38 16.53 -4.76
C LEU A 106 -10.37 16.91 -5.84
N TRP A 107 -9.97 18.19 -5.91
CA TRP A 107 -8.92 18.63 -6.83
C TRP A 107 -7.59 17.88 -6.59
N ARG A 108 -7.23 17.69 -5.33
CA ARG A 108 -6.04 16.93 -4.94
C ARG A 108 -6.13 15.46 -5.38
N PHE A 109 -7.30 14.85 -5.29
CA PHE A 109 -7.52 13.47 -5.75
C PHE A 109 -7.52 13.39 -7.29
N ALA A 110 -8.08 14.37 -7.98
CA ALA A 110 -8.00 14.46 -9.44
C ALA A 110 -6.55 14.54 -9.93
N LEU A 111 -5.70 15.32 -9.26
CA LEU A 111 -4.26 15.35 -9.56
C LEU A 111 -3.58 14.01 -9.28
N LEU A 112 -3.97 13.31 -8.19
CA LEU A 112 -3.45 11.99 -7.90
C LEU A 112 -3.89 10.97 -8.94
N PHE A 113 -5.14 11.08 -9.42
CA PHE A 113 -5.66 10.26 -10.51
C PHE A 113 -4.84 10.43 -11.79
N VAL A 114 -4.52 11.66 -12.17
CA VAL A 114 -3.66 11.93 -13.34
C VAL A 114 -2.26 11.33 -13.14
N ILE A 115 -1.65 11.51 -11.97
CA ILE A 115 -0.35 10.91 -11.66
C ILE A 115 -0.43 9.37 -11.72
N GLY A 116 -1.46 8.79 -11.12
CA GLY A 116 -1.68 7.35 -11.12
C GLY A 116 -1.93 6.80 -12.52
N THR A 117 -2.73 7.48 -13.36
CA THR A 117 -2.98 7.06 -14.75
C THR A 117 -1.70 7.09 -15.60
N ILE A 118 -0.87 8.14 -15.45
CA ILE A 118 0.43 8.18 -16.12
C ILE A 118 1.33 7.03 -15.64
N HIS A 119 1.34 6.75 -14.35
CA HIS A 119 2.12 5.66 -13.78
C HIS A 119 1.58 4.29 -14.20
N ALA A 120 0.26 4.10 -14.22
CA ALA A 120 -0.39 2.88 -14.70
C ALA A 120 -0.12 2.59 -16.19
N ALA A 121 0.05 3.63 -17.02
CA ALA A 121 0.45 3.48 -18.42
C ALA A 121 1.91 2.98 -18.57
N ILE A 122 2.75 3.20 -17.55
CA ILE A 122 4.14 2.71 -17.51
C ILE A 122 4.20 1.30 -16.90
N TRP A 123 3.38 1.04 -15.88
CA TRP A 123 3.34 -0.22 -15.16
C TRP A 123 1.95 -0.50 -14.60
N PHE A 124 1.34 -1.59 -15.06
CA PHE A 124 -0.03 -1.98 -14.76
C PHE A 124 -0.35 -2.14 -13.27
N GLY A 125 0.63 -2.51 -12.43
CA GLY A 125 0.43 -2.72 -10.99
C GLY A 125 0.25 -1.43 -10.15
N ASP A 126 -0.15 -0.29 -10.77
CA ASP A 126 -0.36 0.97 -10.06
C ASP A 126 -1.51 0.91 -9.04
N VAL A 127 -1.26 1.43 -7.86
CA VAL A 127 -2.26 1.57 -6.79
C VAL A 127 -2.77 3.01 -6.63
N LEU A 128 -2.07 4.00 -7.18
CA LEU A 128 -2.42 5.42 -7.00
C LEU A 128 -3.76 5.76 -7.64
N THR A 129 -4.06 5.16 -8.79
CA THR A 129 -5.35 5.30 -9.48
C THR A 129 -6.50 4.78 -8.63
N ALA A 130 -6.36 3.57 -8.06
CA ALA A 130 -7.35 3.00 -7.14
C ALA A 130 -7.55 3.89 -5.90
N TYR A 131 -6.48 4.44 -5.33
CA TYR A 131 -6.57 5.35 -4.20
C TYR A 131 -7.23 6.68 -4.55
N ALA A 132 -6.97 7.21 -5.74
CA ALA A 132 -7.59 8.44 -6.21
C ALA A 132 -9.11 8.30 -6.40
N ILE A 133 -9.56 7.12 -6.87
CA ILE A 133 -10.99 6.77 -7.00
C ILE A 133 -11.63 6.52 -5.62
N SER A 134 -10.91 5.87 -4.70
CA SER A 134 -11.41 5.52 -3.37
C SER A 134 -11.53 6.72 -2.44
N ALA A 135 -10.63 7.71 -2.55
CA ALA A 135 -10.56 8.84 -1.64
C ALA A 135 -11.81 9.74 -1.62
N PRO A 136 -12.50 10.05 -2.75
CA PRO A 136 -13.77 10.76 -2.75
C PRO A 136 -14.87 10.01 -1.97
N ILE A 137 -14.93 8.68 -2.06
CA ILE A 137 -15.91 7.86 -1.34
C ILE A 137 -15.67 7.98 0.17
N VAL A 138 -14.42 7.90 0.60
CA VAL A 138 -14.01 8.10 2.00
C VAL A 138 -14.39 9.51 2.46
N LEU A 139 -14.16 10.53 1.62
CA LEU A 139 -14.50 11.91 1.93
C LEU A 139 -16.01 12.13 2.11
N LEU A 140 -16.87 11.40 1.40
CA LEU A 140 -18.32 11.49 1.55
C LEU A 140 -18.80 10.98 2.92
N VAL A 141 -18.20 9.88 3.41
CA VAL A 141 -18.68 9.19 4.62
C VAL A 141 -17.82 9.44 5.86
N HIS A 142 -16.69 10.14 5.73
CA HIS A 142 -15.71 10.30 6.82
C HIS A 142 -16.29 10.87 8.13
N ARG A 143 -17.41 11.59 8.08
CA ARG A 143 -18.09 12.18 9.26
C ARG A 143 -18.93 11.18 10.05
N ARG A 144 -19.17 9.98 9.54
CA ARG A 144 -19.92 8.94 10.25
C ARG A 144 -19.16 8.49 11.52
N SER A 145 -19.86 7.87 12.46
CA SER A 145 -19.26 7.41 13.71
C SER A 145 -18.12 6.40 13.46
N PRO A 146 -17.10 6.33 14.31
CA PRO A 146 -16.01 5.37 14.17
C PRO A 146 -16.49 3.91 14.07
N LYS A 147 -17.55 3.55 14.79
CA LYS A 147 -18.16 2.20 14.75
C LYS A 147 -18.72 1.88 13.37
N VAL A 148 -19.44 2.82 12.75
CA VAL A 148 -20.01 2.66 11.40
C VAL A 148 -18.89 2.55 10.36
N LEU A 149 -17.87 3.44 10.43
CA LEU A 149 -16.73 3.38 9.52
C LEU A 149 -15.98 2.06 9.62
N MET A 150 -15.78 1.55 10.85
CA MET A 150 -15.17 0.25 11.09
C MET A 150 -16.00 -0.89 10.49
N ALA A 151 -17.31 -0.93 10.78
CA ALA A 151 -18.19 -1.99 10.31
C ALA A 151 -18.31 -2.02 8.78
N VAL A 152 -18.50 -0.85 8.15
CA VAL A 152 -18.55 -0.74 6.69
C VAL A 152 -17.20 -1.10 6.07
N GLY A 153 -16.10 -0.61 6.66
CA GLY A 153 -14.76 -0.91 6.18
C GLY A 153 -14.43 -2.40 6.23
N VAL A 154 -14.73 -3.07 7.34
CA VAL A 154 -14.58 -4.54 7.46
C VAL A 154 -15.51 -5.25 6.46
N GLY A 155 -16.77 -4.85 6.36
CA GLY A 155 -17.73 -5.44 5.42
C GLY A 155 -17.25 -5.39 3.96
N LEU A 156 -16.70 -4.26 3.51
CA LEU A 156 -16.17 -4.12 2.14
C LEU A 156 -14.98 -5.06 1.89
N VAL A 157 -14.04 -5.19 2.84
CA VAL A 157 -12.92 -6.14 2.70
C VAL A 157 -13.40 -7.59 2.71
N VAL A 158 -14.38 -7.91 3.55
CA VAL A 158 -14.99 -9.25 3.58
C VAL A 158 -15.69 -9.57 2.25
N ILE A 159 -16.48 -8.64 1.73
CA ILE A 159 -17.17 -8.81 0.43
C ILE A 159 -16.14 -9.00 -0.68
N GLY A 160 -15.10 -8.16 -0.76
CA GLY A 160 -14.02 -8.33 -1.73
C GLY A 160 -13.33 -9.69 -1.60
N SER A 161 -13.01 -10.13 -0.39
CA SER A 161 -12.39 -11.44 -0.19
C SER A 161 -13.32 -12.61 -0.59
N LEU A 162 -14.59 -12.55 -0.25
CA LEU A 162 -15.55 -13.61 -0.56
C LEU A 162 -15.94 -13.62 -2.05
N SER A 163 -15.86 -12.48 -2.75
CA SER A 163 -16.15 -12.44 -4.21
C SER A 163 -15.19 -13.35 -5.01
N ALA A 164 -13.98 -13.61 -4.49
CA ALA A 164 -13.06 -14.57 -5.08
C ALA A 164 -13.65 -15.98 -5.23
N ALA A 165 -14.59 -16.40 -4.35
CA ALA A 165 -15.28 -17.67 -4.46
C ALA A 165 -16.14 -17.76 -5.72
N LEU A 166 -16.85 -16.68 -6.07
CA LEU A 166 -17.69 -16.66 -7.27
C LEU A 166 -16.86 -16.77 -8.54
N VAL A 167 -15.73 -16.06 -8.57
CA VAL A 167 -14.79 -16.13 -9.71
C VAL A 167 -14.16 -17.51 -9.80
N GLN A 168 -13.78 -18.12 -8.66
CA GLN A 168 -13.23 -19.48 -8.65
C GLN A 168 -14.25 -20.52 -9.19
N ILE A 169 -15.52 -20.37 -8.87
CA ILE A 169 -16.57 -21.23 -9.46
C ILE A 169 -16.59 -21.07 -10.98
N GLY A 170 -16.49 -19.83 -11.49
CA GLY A 170 -16.39 -19.55 -12.92
C GLY A 170 -15.15 -20.16 -13.58
N VAL A 171 -14.00 -20.13 -12.91
CA VAL A 171 -12.76 -20.81 -13.37
C VAL A 171 -12.97 -22.32 -13.42
N ASN A 172 -13.54 -22.91 -12.37
CA ASN A 172 -13.70 -24.36 -12.27
C ASN A 172 -14.72 -24.94 -13.25
N ASN A 173 -15.69 -24.17 -13.69
CA ASN A 173 -16.69 -24.60 -14.70
C ASN A 173 -16.31 -24.17 -16.14
N GLY A 174 -15.12 -23.53 -16.32
CA GLY A 174 -14.65 -23.09 -17.62
C GLY A 174 -15.28 -21.80 -18.18
N SER A 175 -16.05 -21.06 -17.35
CA SER A 175 -16.65 -19.77 -17.76
C SER A 175 -15.64 -18.62 -17.73
N PHE A 176 -14.56 -18.74 -16.93
CA PHE A 176 -13.47 -17.78 -16.82
C PHE A 176 -12.12 -18.46 -16.99
N SER A 177 -11.18 -17.79 -17.67
CA SER A 177 -9.76 -18.17 -17.66
C SER A 177 -9.05 -17.44 -16.52
N ILE A 178 -8.21 -18.14 -15.75
CA ILE A 178 -7.40 -17.52 -14.71
C ILE A 178 -6.18 -16.79 -15.30
N GLY A 179 -5.75 -17.18 -16.51
CA GLY A 179 -4.68 -16.56 -17.27
C GLY A 179 -3.37 -16.40 -16.50
N GLU A 180 -2.62 -15.35 -16.84
CA GLU A 180 -1.33 -15.02 -16.21
C GLU A 180 -1.45 -14.66 -14.72
N TYR A 181 -2.67 -14.51 -14.20
CA TYR A 181 -2.84 -14.31 -12.76
C TYR A 181 -2.30 -15.48 -11.94
N TRP A 182 -2.29 -16.70 -12.51
CA TRP A 182 -1.85 -17.91 -11.81
C TRP A 182 -0.91 -18.79 -12.63
N VAL A 183 -1.03 -18.76 -13.95
CA VAL A 183 -0.29 -19.64 -14.88
C VAL A 183 0.72 -18.82 -15.67
N PRO A 184 2.01 -19.11 -15.59
CA PRO A 184 3.03 -18.42 -16.38
C PRO A 184 2.74 -18.49 -17.88
N GLY A 185 2.85 -17.36 -18.58
CA GLY A 185 2.56 -17.27 -20.01
C GLY A 185 1.09 -17.44 -20.37
N GLY A 186 0.20 -17.40 -19.40
CA GLY A 186 -1.25 -17.41 -19.65
C GLY A 186 -1.74 -16.11 -20.29
N THR A 187 -3.04 -16.02 -20.57
CA THR A 187 -3.66 -14.79 -21.11
C THR A 187 -3.32 -13.61 -20.20
N PRO A 188 -2.78 -12.49 -20.74
CA PRO A 188 -2.43 -11.31 -19.96
C PRO A 188 -3.63 -10.81 -19.14
N LEU A 189 -3.38 -10.37 -17.88
CA LEU A 189 -4.46 -9.94 -16.98
C LEU A 189 -5.29 -8.82 -17.57
N LEU A 190 -4.68 -7.92 -18.35
CA LEU A 190 -5.38 -6.83 -19.06
C LEU A 190 -6.39 -7.32 -20.11
N GLU A 191 -6.21 -8.51 -20.64
CA GLU A 191 -7.05 -9.13 -21.67
C GLU A 191 -7.97 -10.22 -21.08
N SER A 192 -7.85 -10.48 -19.77
CA SER A 192 -8.54 -11.57 -19.10
C SER A 192 -9.91 -11.17 -18.57
N ASP A 193 -10.81 -12.16 -18.42
CA ASP A 193 -12.10 -12.02 -17.77
C ASP A 193 -11.99 -11.59 -16.30
N LEU A 194 -10.83 -11.80 -15.68
CA LEU A 194 -10.56 -11.43 -14.29
C LEU A 194 -10.34 -9.94 -14.08
N LEU A 195 -10.07 -9.17 -15.14
CA LEU A 195 -9.70 -7.75 -15.02
C LEU A 195 -10.73 -6.93 -14.24
N ALA A 196 -12.02 -7.10 -14.56
CA ALA A 196 -13.09 -6.37 -13.91
C ALA A 196 -13.18 -6.72 -12.41
N TRP A 197 -13.05 -7.99 -12.08
CA TRP A 197 -13.03 -8.45 -10.68
C TRP A 197 -11.79 -7.93 -9.95
N PHE A 198 -10.64 -7.99 -10.56
CA PHE A 198 -9.37 -7.50 -9.97
C PHE A 198 -9.46 -6.03 -9.57
N TYR A 199 -9.97 -5.17 -10.45
CA TYR A 199 -10.18 -3.75 -10.13
C TYR A 199 -11.27 -3.53 -9.10
N ALA A 200 -12.38 -4.27 -9.17
CA ALA A 200 -13.46 -4.18 -8.19
C ALA A 200 -12.96 -4.56 -6.78
N ASP A 201 -12.23 -5.67 -6.65
CA ASP A 201 -11.62 -6.10 -5.38
C ASP A 201 -10.62 -5.06 -4.86
N ALA A 202 -9.75 -4.52 -5.73
CA ALA A 202 -8.79 -3.49 -5.37
C ALA A 202 -9.48 -2.21 -4.83
N ILE A 203 -10.58 -1.78 -5.42
CA ILE A 203 -11.35 -0.61 -4.96
C ILE A 203 -12.06 -0.93 -3.64
N LEU A 204 -12.76 -2.08 -3.54
CA LEU A 204 -13.45 -2.50 -2.31
C LEU A 204 -12.49 -2.56 -1.12
N ARG A 205 -11.32 -3.19 -1.30
CA ARG A 205 -10.26 -3.26 -0.28
C ARG A 205 -9.70 -1.89 0.04
N SER A 206 -9.41 -1.06 -0.94
CA SER A 206 -8.87 0.28 -0.73
C SER A 206 -9.84 1.14 0.06
N VAL A 207 -11.12 1.22 -0.33
CA VAL A 207 -12.15 1.96 0.40
C VAL A 207 -12.31 1.39 1.81
N GLY A 208 -12.44 0.06 1.93
CA GLY A 208 -12.65 -0.62 3.21
C GLY A 208 -11.52 -0.32 4.19
N LEU A 209 -10.27 -0.51 3.78
CA LEU A 209 -9.09 -0.25 4.61
C LEU A 209 -8.93 1.24 4.94
N MET A 210 -9.20 2.13 4.00
CA MET A 210 -9.20 3.58 4.27
C MET A 210 -10.23 3.95 5.35
N LEU A 211 -11.44 3.40 5.29
CA LEU A 211 -12.49 3.65 6.31
C LEU A 211 -12.08 3.10 7.68
N ILE A 212 -11.49 1.91 7.74
CA ILE A 212 -10.90 1.38 8.97
C ILE A 212 -9.83 2.34 9.49
N GLY A 213 -8.94 2.84 8.63
CA GLY A 213 -7.92 3.82 8.99
C GLY A 213 -8.50 5.09 9.60
N VAL A 214 -9.54 5.65 8.99
CA VAL A 214 -10.25 6.82 9.53
C VAL A 214 -10.87 6.54 10.90
N SER A 215 -11.48 5.36 11.07
CA SER A 215 -12.03 4.93 12.36
C SER A 215 -10.93 4.87 13.43
N LEU A 216 -9.82 4.20 13.16
CA LEU A 216 -8.68 4.09 14.08
C LEU A 216 -8.04 5.44 14.42
N TYR A 217 -7.97 6.35 13.43
CA TYR A 217 -7.49 7.72 13.64
C TYR A 217 -8.39 8.47 14.63
N ARG A 218 -9.71 8.45 14.43
CA ARG A 218 -10.66 9.11 15.33
C ARG A 218 -10.68 8.51 16.72
N LEU A 219 -10.37 7.23 16.85
CA LEU A 219 -10.20 6.56 18.13
C LEU A 219 -8.85 6.86 18.81
N GLY A 220 -7.94 7.63 18.20
CA GLY A 220 -6.62 7.93 18.74
C GLY A 220 -5.63 6.76 18.67
N ILE A 221 -5.97 5.68 17.95
CA ILE A 221 -5.15 4.47 17.89
C ILE A 221 -3.92 4.67 17.02
N VAL A 222 -4.09 5.24 15.82
CA VAL A 222 -2.99 5.44 14.86
C VAL A 222 -1.96 6.47 15.36
N GLN A 223 -2.39 7.41 16.18
CA GLN A 223 -1.52 8.42 16.80
C GLN A 223 -0.64 7.87 17.93
N GLY A 224 -0.93 6.67 18.42
CA GLY A 224 -0.21 6.08 19.55
C GLY A 224 -0.61 6.66 20.92
N THR A 225 -1.81 7.26 21.03
CA THR A 225 -2.25 7.96 22.26
C THR A 225 -3.02 7.07 23.23
N ARG A 226 -3.26 5.81 22.87
CA ARG A 226 -3.97 4.85 23.71
C ARG A 226 -3.02 4.09 24.67
N PRO A 227 -3.55 3.45 25.72
CA PRO A 227 -2.74 2.64 26.64
C PRO A 227 -1.94 1.55 25.92
N ARG A 228 -0.70 1.30 26.37
CA ARG A 228 0.20 0.30 25.78
C ARG A 228 -0.39 -1.11 25.71
N ASP A 229 -1.26 -1.47 26.63
CA ASP A 229 -1.92 -2.80 26.66
C ASP A 229 -2.86 -3.01 25.47
N LEU A 230 -3.49 -1.95 24.95
CA LEU A 230 -4.24 -2.05 23.70
C LEU A 230 -3.33 -2.46 22.54
N TYR A 231 -2.17 -1.83 22.42
CA TYR A 231 -1.22 -2.14 21.32
C TYR A 231 -0.59 -3.52 21.49
N LYS A 232 -0.34 -3.98 22.72
CA LYS A 232 0.09 -5.36 22.97
C LYS A 232 -0.98 -6.36 22.52
N LYS A 233 -2.25 -6.13 22.88
CA LYS A 233 -3.37 -6.95 22.43
C LYS A 233 -3.51 -6.92 20.90
N MET A 234 -3.41 -5.75 20.27
CA MET A 234 -3.42 -5.63 18.82
C MET A 234 -2.27 -6.40 18.19
N ALA A 235 -1.06 -6.32 18.74
CA ALA A 235 0.09 -7.07 18.25
C ALA A 235 -0.14 -8.58 18.35
N VAL A 236 -0.48 -9.09 19.52
CA VAL A 236 -0.64 -10.54 19.76
C VAL A 236 -1.81 -11.10 18.96
N TRP A 237 -3.01 -10.55 19.15
CA TRP A 237 -4.22 -11.09 18.51
C TRP A 237 -4.27 -10.77 17.01
N GLY A 238 -3.79 -9.57 16.61
CA GLY A 238 -3.74 -9.18 15.21
C GLY A 238 -2.77 -10.04 14.42
N LEU A 239 -1.53 -10.23 14.91
CA LEU A 239 -0.58 -11.12 14.24
C LEU A 239 -1.03 -12.57 14.32
N GLY A 240 -1.51 -13.05 15.46
CA GLY A 240 -1.97 -14.44 15.63
C GLY A 240 -3.11 -14.79 14.67
N ALA A 241 -4.19 -14.01 14.66
CA ALA A 241 -5.33 -14.24 13.77
C ALA A 241 -4.95 -14.04 12.29
N GLY A 242 -4.14 -13.02 11.99
CA GLY A 242 -3.71 -12.75 10.63
C GLY A 242 -2.80 -13.85 10.07
N LEU A 243 -1.84 -14.35 10.87
CA LEU A 243 -1.00 -15.47 10.49
C LEU A 243 -1.80 -16.76 10.32
N LEU A 244 -2.74 -17.05 11.25
CA LEU A 244 -3.60 -18.23 11.13
C LEU A 244 -4.37 -18.24 9.81
N LEU A 245 -5.05 -17.14 9.48
CA LEU A 245 -5.79 -17.02 8.22
C LEU A 245 -4.86 -17.13 7.01
N THR A 246 -3.69 -16.49 7.07
CA THR A 246 -2.70 -16.58 5.99
C THR A 246 -2.19 -18.02 5.81
N CYS A 247 -1.90 -18.72 6.92
CA CYS A 247 -1.47 -20.13 6.87
C CYS A 247 -2.56 -21.02 6.27
N ILE A 248 -3.84 -20.78 6.60
CA ILE A 248 -4.97 -21.52 5.99
C ILE A 248 -4.96 -21.32 4.46
N GLY A 249 -4.81 -20.08 3.99
CA GLY A 249 -4.78 -19.82 2.55
C GLY A 249 -3.59 -20.48 1.83
N ILE A 250 -2.40 -20.42 2.45
CA ILE A 250 -1.22 -21.09 1.92
C ILE A 250 -1.41 -22.62 1.94
N ALA A 251 -1.99 -23.19 3.01
CA ALA A 251 -2.25 -24.62 3.11
C ALA A 251 -3.21 -25.10 2.02
N ILE A 252 -4.25 -24.33 1.68
CA ILE A 252 -5.14 -24.65 0.54
C ILE A 252 -4.34 -24.77 -0.75
N HIS A 253 -3.44 -23.83 -1.03
CA HIS A 253 -2.62 -23.87 -2.24
C HIS A 253 -1.62 -25.05 -2.22
N ILE A 254 -0.99 -25.35 -1.09
CA ILE A 254 -0.03 -26.45 -0.98
C ILE A 254 -0.72 -27.81 -1.16
N ILE A 255 -1.87 -28.02 -0.49
CA ILE A 255 -2.62 -29.29 -0.54
C ILE A 255 -3.05 -29.61 -1.97
N ASP A 256 -3.48 -28.60 -2.74
CA ASP A 256 -3.88 -28.76 -4.14
C ASP A 256 -2.73 -28.50 -5.12
N CYS A 257 -1.49 -28.63 -4.67
CA CYS A 257 -0.27 -28.47 -5.48
C CYS A 257 -0.26 -27.17 -6.31
N TRP A 258 -0.82 -26.07 -5.81
CA TRP A 258 -0.91 -24.78 -6.48
C TRP A 258 -1.73 -24.83 -7.79
N SER A 259 -2.71 -25.70 -7.86
CA SER A 259 -3.61 -25.83 -9.00
C SER A 259 -4.48 -24.58 -9.21
N GLU A 260 -4.88 -24.34 -10.44
CA GLU A 260 -5.84 -23.30 -10.80
C GLU A 260 -7.19 -23.46 -10.09
N ARG A 261 -7.57 -24.71 -9.73
CA ARG A 261 -8.87 -25.06 -9.10
C ARG A 261 -9.06 -24.43 -7.72
N THR A 262 -7.98 -24.03 -7.04
CA THR A 262 -8.03 -23.44 -5.71
C THR A 262 -7.30 -22.10 -5.62
N ALA A 263 -6.84 -21.57 -6.73
CA ALA A 263 -6.06 -20.33 -6.81
C ALA A 263 -6.75 -19.18 -6.06
N LEU A 264 -8.01 -18.90 -6.35
CA LEU A 264 -8.78 -17.83 -5.72
C LEU A 264 -9.44 -18.28 -4.40
N THR A 265 -9.68 -19.58 -4.20
CA THR A 265 -10.17 -20.11 -2.92
C THR A 265 -9.16 -19.83 -1.79
N GLY A 266 -7.86 -20.07 -2.02
CA GLY A 266 -6.81 -19.74 -1.06
C GLY A 266 -6.67 -18.23 -0.83
N HIS A 267 -7.03 -17.41 -1.80
CA HIS A 267 -7.04 -15.95 -1.68
C HIS A 267 -8.05 -15.42 -0.65
N ILE A 268 -9.14 -16.16 -0.37
CA ILE A 268 -10.17 -15.73 0.60
C ILE A 268 -9.57 -15.56 1.99
N PRO A 269 -8.99 -16.59 2.64
CA PRO A 269 -8.40 -16.41 3.95
C PRO A 269 -7.16 -15.50 3.93
N LEU A 270 -6.37 -15.47 2.84
CA LEU A 270 -5.28 -14.50 2.67
C LEU A 270 -5.79 -13.06 2.75
N GLY A 271 -6.87 -12.76 2.05
CA GLY A 271 -7.50 -11.43 2.03
C GLY A 271 -8.12 -11.06 3.37
N LEU A 272 -8.85 -11.97 4.03
CA LEU A 272 -9.42 -11.76 5.35
C LEU A 272 -8.34 -11.54 6.42
N GLY A 273 -7.18 -12.19 6.28
CA GLY A 273 -6.02 -12.05 7.16
C GLY A 273 -5.36 -10.67 7.09
N THR A 274 -5.61 -9.86 6.06
CA THR A 274 -4.96 -8.56 5.87
C THR A 274 -5.33 -7.55 6.96
N ILE A 275 -6.61 -7.52 7.41
CA ILE A 275 -7.07 -6.60 8.46
C ILE A 275 -6.37 -6.90 9.79
N PRO A 276 -6.47 -8.12 10.36
CA PRO A 276 -5.82 -8.41 11.63
C PRO A 276 -4.30 -8.25 11.55
N MET A 277 -3.65 -8.65 10.45
CA MET A 277 -2.20 -8.40 10.27
C MET A 277 -1.85 -6.92 10.27
N ALA A 278 -2.59 -6.08 9.55
CA ALA A 278 -2.33 -4.64 9.54
C ALA A 278 -2.52 -4.01 10.93
N LEU A 279 -3.53 -4.45 11.69
CA LEU A 279 -3.71 -4.04 13.09
C LEU A 279 -2.57 -4.54 13.98
N GLY A 280 -2.10 -5.76 13.77
CA GLY A 280 -0.95 -6.34 14.46
C GLY A 280 0.32 -5.53 14.21
N TYR A 281 0.62 -5.22 12.96
CA TYR A 281 1.75 -4.37 12.58
C TYR A 281 1.66 -2.97 13.19
N LEU A 282 0.47 -2.35 13.15
CA LEU A 282 0.25 -1.07 13.81
C LEU A 282 0.59 -1.15 15.30
N GLY A 283 0.12 -2.21 16.00
CA GLY A 283 0.44 -2.46 17.41
C GLY A 283 1.94 -2.57 17.65
N VAL A 284 2.64 -3.42 16.88
CA VAL A 284 4.10 -3.60 16.97
C VAL A 284 4.85 -2.29 16.72
N ILE A 285 4.51 -1.57 15.65
CA ILE A 285 5.23 -0.34 15.28
C ILE A 285 5.07 0.73 16.36
N VAL A 286 3.86 0.88 16.93
CA VAL A 286 3.63 1.85 18.02
C VAL A 286 4.39 1.45 19.28
N LEU A 287 4.43 0.17 19.63
CA LEU A 287 5.20 -0.32 20.80
C LEU A 287 6.72 -0.17 20.60
N TRP A 288 7.20 -0.36 19.37
CA TRP A 288 8.61 -0.24 19.00
C TRP A 288 9.07 1.21 18.87
N LYS A 289 8.15 2.18 18.73
CA LYS A 289 8.47 3.58 18.47
C LYS A 289 9.49 4.14 19.47
N ASN A 290 10.61 4.63 18.95
CA ASN A 290 11.67 5.33 19.67
C ASN A 290 12.23 6.44 18.80
N ASP A 291 11.89 7.69 19.10
CA ASP A 291 12.27 8.85 18.30
C ASP A 291 13.82 9.12 18.29
N ALA A 292 14.56 8.53 19.23
CA ALA A 292 16.03 8.60 19.25
C ALA A 292 16.71 7.61 18.29
N SER A 293 16.00 6.60 17.80
CA SER A 293 16.55 5.58 16.90
C SER A 293 16.87 6.15 15.52
N LYS A 294 18.14 6.05 15.10
CA LYS A 294 18.59 6.48 13.76
C LYS A 294 17.86 5.72 12.63
N LEU A 295 17.60 4.43 12.84
CA LEU A 295 16.84 3.62 11.87
C LEU A 295 15.41 4.15 11.71
N GLN A 296 14.72 4.42 12.82
CA GLN A 296 13.35 4.93 12.76
C GLN A 296 13.27 6.34 12.15
N GLN A 297 14.27 7.19 12.41
CA GLN A 297 14.37 8.49 11.73
C GLN A 297 14.54 8.35 10.21
N ARG A 298 15.30 7.35 9.73
CA ARG A 298 15.43 7.03 8.31
C ARG A 298 14.12 6.49 7.73
N LEU A 299 13.44 5.60 8.43
CA LEU A 299 12.12 5.09 8.05
C LEU A 299 11.07 6.22 7.99
N GLN A 300 11.06 7.14 8.96
CA GLN A 300 10.21 8.32 8.94
C GLN A 300 10.54 9.23 7.72
N ALA A 301 11.82 9.38 7.38
CA ALA A 301 12.23 10.12 6.20
C ALA A 301 11.71 9.46 4.91
N ALA A 302 11.83 8.13 4.78
CA ALA A 302 11.27 7.38 3.67
C ALA A 302 9.74 7.55 3.58
N GLY A 303 9.03 7.50 4.72
CA GLY A 303 7.58 7.72 4.77
C GLY A 303 7.15 9.14 4.41
N ARG A 304 7.98 10.14 4.67
CA ARG A 304 7.75 11.53 4.22
C ARG A 304 7.92 11.71 2.73
N MET A 305 8.65 10.82 2.06
CA MET A 305 8.89 10.77 0.63
C MET A 305 8.21 9.54 -0.02
N ALA A 306 7.09 9.08 0.55
CA ALA A 306 6.46 7.82 0.16
C ALA A 306 6.10 7.77 -1.34
N MET A 307 5.54 8.85 -1.91
CA MET A 307 5.20 8.90 -3.34
C MET A 307 6.45 8.95 -4.21
N THR A 308 7.45 9.75 -3.83
CA THR A 308 8.75 9.77 -4.53
C THR A 308 9.41 8.40 -4.49
N ASN A 309 9.45 7.75 -3.31
CA ASN A 309 10.05 6.43 -3.17
C ASN A 309 9.27 5.37 -3.97
N TYR A 310 7.94 5.42 -3.99
CA TYR A 310 7.09 4.53 -4.77
C TYR A 310 7.38 4.64 -6.28
N LEU A 311 7.32 5.85 -6.82
CA LEU A 311 7.58 6.08 -8.24
C LEU A 311 9.03 5.73 -8.63
N SER A 312 10.00 6.00 -7.73
CA SER A 312 11.39 5.61 -7.97
C SER A 312 11.62 4.10 -7.89
N GLN A 313 10.85 3.36 -7.07
CA GLN A 313 10.88 1.90 -7.04
C GLN A 313 10.49 1.33 -8.41
N THR A 314 9.40 1.84 -8.99
CA THR A 314 8.96 1.41 -10.33
C THR A 314 10.01 1.74 -11.40
N ALA A 315 10.53 2.97 -11.40
CA ALA A 315 11.58 3.33 -12.35
C ALA A 315 12.81 2.42 -12.23
N LEU A 316 13.32 2.23 -11.00
CA LEU A 316 14.46 1.35 -10.76
C LEU A 316 14.14 -0.11 -11.12
N GLY A 317 12.94 -0.62 -10.79
CA GLY A 317 12.51 -1.96 -11.14
C GLY A 317 12.49 -2.20 -12.65
N LEU A 318 11.87 -1.31 -13.40
CA LEU A 318 11.79 -1.41 -14.86
C LEU A 318 13.17 -1.26 -15.55
N PHE A 319 14.01 -0.32 -15.08
CA PHE A 319 15.32 -0.11 -15.69
C PHE A 319 16.38 -1.12 -15.25
N THR A 320 16.13 -1.95 -14.25
CA THR A 320 17.10 -2.94 -13.79
C THR A 320 16.53 -4.36 -13.80
N LEU A 321 15.51 -4.68 -12.98
CA LEU A 321 14.97 -6.04 -12.90
C LEU A 321 14.33 -6.50 -14.22
N ALA A 322 13.48 -5.67 -14.84
CA ALA A 322 12.83 -6.06 -16.09
C ALA A 322 13.86 -6.26 -17.22
N VAL A 323 14.86 -5.38 -17.30
CA VAL A 323 15.96 -5.54 -18.30
C VAL A 323 16.80 -6.78 -18.02
N LEU A 324 17.06 -7.11 -16.73
CA LEU A 324 17.78 -8.34 -16.38
C LEU A 324 16.93 -9.58 -16.66
N ALA A 325 15.62 -9.52 -16.45
CA ALA A 325 14.69 -10.62 -16.73
C ALA A 325 14.60 -10.99 -18.22
N GLU A 326 14.90 -10.04 -19.12
CA GLU A 326 14.99 -10.32 -20.57
C GLU A 326 16.22 -11.16 -20.95
N GLN A 327 17.25 -11.16 -20.11
CA GLN A 327 18.55 -11.78 -20.40
C GLN A 327 18.85 -12.99 -19.53
N PHE A 328 18.24 -13.09 -18.36
CA PHE A 328 18.52 -14.10 -17.35
C PHE A 328 17.25 -14.59 -16.68
N ASP A 329 17.19 -15.88 -16.38
CA ASP A 329 16.16 -16.46 -15.52
C ASP A 329 16.40 -15.99 -14.07
N LEU A 330 15.61 -15.03 -13.62
CA LEU A 330 15.74 -14.47 -12.27
C LEU A 330 15.08 -15.41 -11.24
N THR A 331 15.77 -15.62 -10.13
CA THR A 331 15.21 -16.34 -8.97
C THR A 331 14.67 -15.36 -7.92
N ARG A 332 13.83 -15.85 -7.00
CA ARG A 332 13.35 -15.06 -5.87
C ARG A 332 14.48 -14.56 -5.00
N THR A 333 15.56 -15.32 -4.88
CA THR A 333 16.78 -14.93 -4.15
C THR A 333 17.45 -13.71 -4.79
N ILE A 334 17.61 -13.68 -6.11
CA ILE A 334 18.20 -12.53 -6.82
C ILE A 334 17.32 -11.29 -6.63
N ILE A 335 16.01 -11.44 -6.81
CA ILE A 335 15.06 -10.34 -6.60
C ILE A 335 15.11 -9.85 -5.14
N PHE A 336 15.21 -10.76 -4.17
CA PHE A 336 15.32 -10.38 -2.75
C PHE A 336 16.60 -9.60 -2.45
N VAL A 337 17.75 -9.99 -3.00
CA VAL A 337 19.00 -9.21 -2.89
C VAL A 337 18.82 -7.83 -3.48
N TRP A 338 18.19 -7.71 -4.65
CA TRP A 338 17.88 -6.42 -5.25
C TRP A 338 16.98 -5.56 -4.34
N ILE A 339 15.95 -6.14 -3.74
CA ILE A 339 15.07 -5.44 -2.78
C ILE A 339 15.88 -4.87 -1.62
N LEU A 340 16.81 -5.64 -1.04
CA LEU A 340 17.67 -5.18 0.04
C LEU A 340 18.54 -3.98 -0.37
N LEU A 341 19.07 -3.99 -1.60
CA LEU A 341 19.84 -2.87 -2.15
C LEU A 341 18.98 -1.60 -2.30
N ILE A 342 17.76 -1.74 -2.81
CA ILE A 342 16.84 -0.59 -2.95
C ILE A 342 16.39 -0.07 -1.59
N TRP A 343 16.13 -0.94 -0.60
CA TRP A 343 15.84 -0.51 0.77
C TRP A 343 17.01 0.28 1.36
N ALA A 344 18.24 -0.22 1.22
CA ALA A 344 19.44 0.48 1.69
C ALA A 344 19.57 1.85 1.00
N LEU A 345 19.38 1.92 -0.31
CA LEU A 345 19.42 3.15 -1.09
C LEU A 345 18.36 4.16 -0.61
N GLN A 346 17.10 3.73 -0.44
CA GLN A 346 16.02 4.61 -0.02
C GLN A 346 16.15 5.08 1.44
N LEU A 347 16.66 4.23 2.33
CA LEU A 347 16.96 4.60 3.72
C LEU A 347 18.19 5.52 3.84
N TRP A 348 19.06 5.56 2.83
CA TRP A 348 20.18 6.49 2.74
C TRP A 348 19.76 7.80 2.10
N TRP A 349 19.13 7.79 0.93
CA TRP A 349 18.84 9.01 0.17
C TRP A 349 17.73 9.86 0.79
N SER A 350 16.68 9.22 1.38
CA SER A 350 15.53 9.96 1.88
C SER A 350 15.90 10.97 2.99
N PRO A 351 16.69 10.60 4.03
CA PRO A 351 17.13 11.59 5.01
C PRO A 351 18.11 12.60 4.41
N TRP A 352 19.02 12.17 3.52
CA TRP A 352 19.94 13.05 2.84
C TRP A 352 19.23 14.13 2.02
N TRP A 353 18.19 13.74 1.26
CA TRP A 353 17.34 14.65 0.51
C TRP A 353 16.61 15.63 1.43
N LEU A 354 15.97 15.15 2.47
CA LEU A 354 15.16 15.95 3.39
C LEU A 354 15.98 16.86 4.30
N GLN A 355 17.31 16.73 4.35
CA GLN A 355 18.17 17.76 4.96
C GLN A 355 18.21 19.04 4.14
N ARG A 356 18.13 18.94 2.80
CA ARG A 356 18.22 20.06 1.85
C ARG A 356 16.88 20.58 1.38
N PHE A 357 15.91 19.68 1.23
CA PHE A 357 14.60 19.97 0.67
C PHE A 357 13.50 19.71 1.69
N ARG A 358 12.37 20.41 1.55
CA ARG A 358 11.23 20.30 2.46
C ARG A 358 10.36 19.07 2.20
N PHE A 359 10.31 18.63 0.94
CA PHE A 359 9.48 17.55 0.42
C PHE A 359 10.28 16.71 -0.58
N GLY A 360 9.86 15.46 -0.83
CA GLY A 360 10.31 14.73 -2.00
C GLY A 360 9.83 15.39 -3.30
N PRO A 361 10.48 15.11 -4.44
CA PRO A 361 10.13 15.72 -5.73
C PRO A 361 8.66 15.52 -6.11
N ALA A 362 8.16 14.29 -6.04
CA ALA A 362 6.78 13.97 -6.39
C ALA A 362 5.77 14.61 -5.41
N GLU A 363 6.05 14.58 -4.11
CA GLU A 363 5.23 15.26 -3.10
C GLU A 363 5.20 16.77 -3.32
N TRP A 364 6.32 17.36 -3.71
CA TRP A 364 6.39 18.78 -4.00
C TRP A 364 5.55 19.15 -5.21
N LEU A 365 5.69 18.41 -6.32
CA LEU A 365 4.93 18.63 -7.54
C LEU A 365 3.41 18.53 -7.27
N TRP A 366 2.99 17.45 -6.60
CA TRP A 366 1.60 17.26 -6.22
C TRP A 366 1.05 18.39 -5.34
N ARG A 367 1.88 18.94 -4.42
CA ARG A 367 1.51 20.09 -3.59
C ARG A 367 1.40 21.37 -4.40
N CYS A 368 2.34 21.64 -5.30
CA CYS A 368 2.26 22.81 -6.18
C CYS A 368 0.97 22.80 -7.01
N GLY A 369 0.61 21.65 -7.59
CA GLY A 369 -0.65 21.47 -8.30
C GLY A 369 -1.89 21.63 -7.39
N THR A 370 -1.86 21.04 -6.18
CA THR A 370 -2.96 21.14 -5.21
C THR A 370 -3.27 22.59 -4.83
N TYR A 371 -2.24 23.38 -4.51
CA TYR A 371 -2.42 24.78 -4.07
C TYR A 371 -2.34 25.79 -5.21
N ARG A 372 -2.16 25.33 -6.46
CA ARG A 372 -2.01 26.19 -7.65
C ARG A 372 -0.96 27.29 -7.47
N SER A 373 0.07 27.00 -6.70
CA SER A 373 1.14 27.93 -6.38
C SER A 373 2.45 27.20 -6.11
N ARG A 374 3.56 27.79 -6.56
CA ARG A 374 4.90 27.23 -6.30
C ARG A 374 5.16 27.20 -4.80
N GLN A 375 5.32 26.02 -4.25
CA GLN A 375 5.66 25.81 -2.84
C GLN A 375 7.18 25.92 -2.65
N GLN A 376 7.61 26.45 -1.49
CA GLN A 376 9.04 26.52 -1.18
C GLN A 376 9.65 25.11 -1.15
N PHE A 377 10.60 24.84 -2.05
CA PHE A 377 11.20 23.52 -2.22
C PHE A 377 12.41 23.33 -1.30
N ARG A 378 13.38 24.26 -1.32
CA ARG A 378 14.57 24.22 -0.48
C ARG A 378 14.25 24.65 0.95
N ARG A 379 15.00 24.10 1.90
CA ARG A 379 15.00 24.65 3.26
C ARG A 379 15.79 25.96 3.24
N SER A 380 15.30 27.00 3.92
CA SER A 380 16.12 28.17 4.20
C SER A 380 17.21 27.71 5.16
N THR A 381 18.46 27.82 4.77
CA THR A 381 19.59 27.82 5.71
C THR A 381 19.36 28.94 6.69
N ARG A 382 19.12 28.60 7.97
CA ARG A 382 19.27 29.55 9.08
C ARG A 382 20.70 29.55 9.51
#